data_49450fa464d287dc135a2f1b13adc420
#
_entry.id   49450fa464d287dc135a2f1b13adc420
#
_cell.length_a   1.000
_cell.length_b   1.000
_cell.length_c   1.000
_cell.angle_alpha   90.00
_cell.angle_beta   90.00
_cell.angle_gamma   90.00
#
_symmetry.space_group_name_H-M   'P 1'
#
loop_
_entity.id
_entity.type
_entity.pdbx_description
1 polymer ?
#
loop_
_entity_poly.entity_id
_entity_poly.type
_entity_poly.pdbx_seq_one_letter_code
_entity_poly.pdbx_strand_id
1 'polypeptide(L)'
;TFTWGESYLPLKNAKAGLSFSETAHKAGFEDGDIPIKADGKELTTLSGDMIRNIAEAKNVEVIRNGKTETITMPDEFMLKLIGANEKFASFRNPVVVKEAIKGNGAIEAGLQSGDSLTAINGKAIPDIPIMLDLLNQNKGKNVNITFYRDGQEQNASVAVDKNGKIGISLTPIYEIYPLVTKHFGFWESFPVGISKGFSTLKSYVSDLKYIFTKEGANSLGGFGTIGSIFPPVWNWQAFWEMTAFLSIILAFMNILPIPALDGGHVLFLLYEVIARRKPNEKFMEYAQITGMALLFGLLIYANGNDLFRFIFK
;
A
#
# COMPACT_ATOMS: atom_id res chain seq x y z
N THR A 1 -8.31 -0.45 -17.93
CA THR A 1 -7.29 -1.24 -18.66
C THR A 1 -7.05 -0.70 -20.09
N PHE A 2 -8.09 -0.55 -20.92
CA PHE A 2 -7.93 -0.08 -22.31
C PHE A 2 -7.29 1.31 -22.41
N THR A 3 -7.77 2.29 -21.64
CA THR A 3 -7.36 3.70 -21.78
C THR A 3 -5.95 3.98 -21.28
N TRP A 4 -5.60 3.42 -20.12
CA TRP A 4 -4.33 3.73 -19.42
C TRP A 4 -3.37 2.55 -19.36
N GLY A 5 -3.81 1.34 -19.73
CA GLY A 5 -3.05 0.13 -19.50
C GLY A 5 -2.97 -0.24 -18.01
N GLU A 6 -1.96 -1.00 -17.67
CA GLU A 6 -1.62 -1.38 -16.30
C GLU A 6 -0.12 -1.15 -16.07
N SER A 7 0.21 -0.12 -15.30
CA SER A 7 1.59 0.22 -14.99
C SER A 7 1.96 -0.29 -13.61
N TYR A 8 3.10 -0.95 -13.51
CA TYR A 8 3.66 -1.40 -12.24
C TYR A 8 5.18 -1.35 -12.25
N LEU A 9 5.76 -1.27 -11.06
CA LEU A 9 7.20 -1.38 -10.87
C LEU A 9 7.55 -2.83 -10.52
N PRO A 10 8.24 -3.55 -11.41
CA PRO A 10 8.71 -4.91 -11.09
C PRO A 10 9.74 -4.87 -9.95
N LEU A 11 9.62 -5.79 -8.99
CA LEU A 11 10.58 -5.92 -7.87
C LEU A 11 12.02 -6.06 -8.36
N LYS A 12 12.24 -6.81 -9.44
CA LYS A 12 13.56 -6.97 -10.05
C LYS A 12 14.20 -5.67 -10.57
N ASN A 13 13.39 -4.63 -10.84
CA ASN A 13 13.88 -3.33 -11.29
C ASN A 13 14.27 -2.43 -10.12
N ALA A 14 13.77 -2.69 -8.91
CA ALA A 14 14.06 -1.93 -7.70
C ALA A 14 15.41 -2.37 -7.10
N LYS A 15 16.51 -2.02 -7.75
CA LYS A 15 17.86 -2.46 -7.36
C LYS A 15 18.28 -2.08 -5.94
N ALA A 16 17.70 -1.02 -5.37
CA ALA A 16 17.92 -0.64 -3.97
C ALA A 16 17.11 -1.50 -2.98
N GLY A 17 16.26 -2.39 -3.47
CA GLY A 17 15.37 -3.24 -2.68
C GLY A 17 14.22 -2.48 -2.02
N LEU A 18 13.69 -3.04 -0.95
CA LEU A 18 12.59 -2.49 -0.17
C LEU A 18 13.08 -1.99 1.19
N SER A 19 12.38 -1.00 1.75
CA SER A 19 12.43 -0.67 3.17
C SER A 19 11.24 -1.33 3.85
N PHE A 20 11.47 -1.95 4.99
CA PHE A 20 10.49 -2.76 5.69
C PHE A 20 10.03 -2.10 6.98
N SER A 21 8.82 -2.43 7.43
CA SER A 21 8.30 -2.00 8.71
C SER A 21 9.00 -2.73 9.86
N GLU A 22 8.84 -2.21 11.09
CA GLU A 22 9.37 -2.87 12.28
C GLU A 22 8.81 -4.28 12.47
N THR A 23 7.53 -4.47 12.16
CA THR A 23 6.89 -5.80 12.18
C THR A 23 7.52 -6.75 11.16
N ALA A 24 7.88 -6.26 9.97
CA ALA A 24 8.56 -7.08 8.96
C ALA A 24 10.02 -7.37 9.36
N HIS A 25 10.72 -6.42 9.96
CA HIS A 25 12.07 -6.66 10.53
C HIS A 25 12.05 -7.76 11.60
N LYS A 26 11.06 -7.77 12.50
CA LYS A 26 10.87 -8.82 13.50
C LYS A 26 10.57 -10.20 12.87
N ALA A 27 10.06 -10.23 11.65
CA ALA A 27 9.87 -11.47 10.89
C ALA A 27 11.13 -11.93 10.14
N GLY A 28 12.21 -11.14 10.13
CA GLY A 28 13.50 -11.50 9.53
C GLY A 28 13.82 -10.79 8.22
N PHE A 29 12.97 -9.87 7.75
CA PHE A 29 13.30 -9.02 6.60
C PHE A 29 14.29 -7.94 7.00
N GLU A 30 15.18 -7.59 6.08
CA GLU A 30 16.14 -6.49 6.23
C GLU A 30 15.95 -5.45 5.11
N ASP A 31 16.23 -4.20 5.43
CA ASP A 31 16.19 -3.15 4.42
C ASP A 31 17.18 -3.42 3.28
N GLY A 32 16.65 -3.36 2.07
CA GLY A 32 17.39 -3.73 0.86
C GLY A 32 17.05 -5.13 0.32
N ASP A 33 16.33 -5.96 1.07
CA ASP A 33 15.84 -7.23 0.56
C ASP A 33 14.89 -7.02 -0.62
N ILE A 34 14.95 -7.95 -1.57
CA ILE A 34 14.00 -8.05 -2.68
C ILE A 34 13.29 -9.41 -2.57
N PRO A 35 12.05 -9.47 -2.10
CA PRO A 35 11.29 -10.70 -2.09
C PRO A 35 11.04 -11.21 -3.51
N ILE A 36 11.35 -12.48 -3.76
CA ILE A 36 11.26 -13.09 -5.09
C ILE A 36 10.23 -14.21 -5.16
N LYS A 37 10.06 -14.99 -4.08
CA LYS A 37 9.07 -16.07 -4.02
C LYS A 37 8.47 -16.21 -2.63
N ALA A 38 7.22 -16.68 -2.57
CA ALA A 38 6.52 -17.08 -1.36
C ALA A 38 5.96 -18.51 -1.58
N ASP A 39 6.45 -19.49 -0.81
CA ASP A 39 6.17 -20.92 -1.00
C ASP A 39 6.28 -21.37 -2.46
N GLY A 40 7.36 -20.94 -3.14
CA GLY A 40 7.62 -21.25 -4.56
C GLY A 40 6.85 -20.42 -5.58
N LYS A 41 5.87 -19.60 -5.17
CA LYS A 41 5.12 -18.69 -6.04
C LYS A 41 5.90 -17.40 -6.27
N GLU A 42 6.14 -17.04 -7.53
CA GLU A 42 6.87 -15.82 -7.88
C GLU A 42 6.16 -14.54 -7.44
N LEU A 43 6.94 -13.59 -6.94
CA LEU A 43 6.50 -12.25 -6.55
C LEU A 43 7.02 -11.24 -7.58
N THR A 44 6.12 -10.50 -8.20
CA THR A 44 6.46 -9.65 -9.35
C THR A 44 6.48 -8.17 -9.03
N THR A 45 5.58 -7.69 -8.18
CA THR A 45 5.46 -6.28 -7.82
C THR A 45 4.92 -6.13 -6.41
N LEU A 46 5.25 -5.01 -5.74
CA LEU A 46 4.72 -4.68 -4.42
C LEU A 46 3.23 -4.34 -4.53
N SER A 47 2.39 -5.27 -4.13
CA SER A 47 0.93 -5.17 -4.18
C SER A 47 0.29 -5.81 -2.95
N GLY A 48 -0.99 -5.54 -2.72
CA GLY A 48 -1.74 -6.19 -1.65
C GLY A 48 -1.75 -7.72 -1.76
N ASP A 49 -1.83 -8.26 -2.99
CA ASP A 49 -1.77 -9.70 -3.23
C ASP A 49 -0.39 -10.28 -2.92
N MET A 50 0.68 -9.55 -3.20
CA MET A 50 2.03 -9.95 -2.80
C MET A 50 2.16 -10.01 -1.28
N ILE A 51 1.71 -8.97 -0.58
CA ILE A 51 1.76 -8.90 0.88
C ILE A 51 0.99 -10.07 1.49
N ARG A 52 -0.19 -10.39 0.95
CA ARG A 52 -0.99 -11.55 1.38
C ARG A 52 -0.26 -12.86 1.12
N ASN A 53 0.29 -13.05 -0.09
CA ASN A 53 1.06 -14.26 -0.40
C ASN A 53 2.24 -14.43 0.56
N ILE A 54 2.96 -13.37 0.92
CA ILE A 54 4.04 -13.39 1.90
C ILE A 54 3.50 -13.75 3.29
N ALA A 55 2.41 -13.11 3.72
CA ALA A 55 1.87 -13.28 5.06
C ALA A 55 1.24 -14.67 5.31
N GLU A 56 0.78 -15.35 4.25
CA GLU A 56 0.20 -16.70 4.30
C GLU A 56 1.23 -17.80 3.99
N ALA A 57 2.43 -17.44 3.50
CA ALA A 57 3.49 -18.39 3.20
C ALA A 57 4.16 -18.91 4.47
N LYS A 58 4.74 -20.11 4.38
CA LYS A 58 5.66 -20.64 5.38
C LYS A 58 7.08 -20.12 5.17
N ASN A 59 7.50 -20.00 3.91
CA ASN A 59 8.84 -19.57 3.54
C ASN A 59 8.78 -18.51 2.45
N VAL A 60 9.61 -17.49 2.60
CA VAL A 60 9.79 -16.42 1.61
C VAL A 60 11.24 -16.37 1.20
N GLU A 61 11.49 -16.49 -0.11
CA GLU A 61 12.83 -16.31 -0.68
C GLU A 61 13.04 -14.82 -0.98
N VAL A 62 14.18 -14.29 -0.54
CA VAL A 62 14.59 -12.91 -0.80
C VAL A 62 15.98 -12.88 -1.41
N ILE A 63 16.28 -11.83 -2.19
CA ILE A 63 17.65 -11.51 -2.58
C ILE A 63 18.17 -10.51 -1.55
N ARG A 64 19.18 -10.89 -0.79
CA ARG A 64 19.90 -10.10 0.21
C ARG A 64 21.37 -10.02 -0.19
N ASN A 65 21.89 -8.82 -0.41
CA ASN A 65 23.30 -8.61 -0.81
C ASN A 65 23.72 -9.48 -2.01
N GLY A 66 22.82 -9.67 -2.98
CA GLY A 66 23.06 -10.48 -4.20
C GLY A 66 22.98 -11.99 -3.99
N LYS A 67 22.64 -12.47 -2.79
CA LYS A 67 22.45 -13.91 -2.49
C LYS A 67 20.98 -14.18 -2.20
N THR A 68 20.53 -15.38 -2.55
CA THR A 68 19.19 -15.84 -2.18
C THR A 68 19.20 -16.37 -0.75
N GLU A 69 18.32 -15.83 0.08
CA GLU A 69 18.09 -16.27 1.45
C GLU A 69 16.63 -16.64 1.64
N THR A 70 16.34 -17.51 2.61
CA THR A 70 14.99 -17.94 2.92
C THR A 70 14.61 -17.47 4.32
N ILE A 71 13.49 -16.75 4.40
CA ILE A 71 12.89 -16.27 5.65
C ILE A 71 11.72 -17.20 5.97
N THR A 72 11.71 -17.79 7.16
CA THR A 72 10.56 -18.53 7.67
C THR A 72 9.59 -17.55 8.33
N MET A 73 8.38 -17.49 7.80
CA MET A 73 7.38 -16.54 8.26
C MET A 73 6.79 -16.96 9.61
N PRO A 74 6.67 -16.01 10.56
CA PRO A 74 6.01 -16.28 11.83
C PRO A 74 4.50 -16.41 11.65
N ASP A 75 3.88 -17.24 12.50
CA ASP A 75 2.43 -17.34 12.55
C ASP A 75 1.77 -15.99 12.81
N GLU A 76 0.57 -15.82 12.25
CA GLU A 76 -0.26 -14.61 12.42
C GLU A 76 0.44 -13.30 11.97
N PHE A 77 1.40 -13.39 11.05
CA PHE A 77 2.15 -12.22 10.58
C PHE A 77 1.23 -11.10 10.07
N MET A 78 0.19 -11.45 9.30
CA MET A 78 -0.77 -10.45 8.80
C MET A 78 -1.49 -9.74 9.95
N LEU A 79 -1.89 -10.45 11.00
CA LEU A 79 -2.55 -9.85 12.17
C LEU A 79 -1.62 -8.89 12.92
N LYS A 80 -0.35 -9.25 13.04
CA LYS A 80 0.68 -8.38 13.65
C LYS A 80 0.85 -7.10 12.84
N LEU A 81 0.87 -7.20 11.50
CA LEU A 81 0.99 -6.06 10.60
C LEU A 81 -0.23 -5.14 10.69
N ILE A 82 -1.45 -5.72 10.69
CA ILE A 82 -2.70 -4.98 10.86
C ILE A 82 -2.75 -4.29 12.24
N GLY A 83 -2.40 -5.02 13.30
CA GLY A 83 -2.42 -4.50 14.67
C GLY A 83 -1.45 -3.35 14.90
N ALA A 84 -0.28 -3.39 14.26
CA ALA A 84 0.69 -2.29 14.28
C ALA A 84 0.27 -1.09 13.44
N ASN A 85 -0.72 -1.25 12.54
CA ASN A 85 -1.13 -0.27 11.53
C ASN A 85 0.06 0.18 10.66
N GLU A 86 0.92 -0.76 10.31
CA GLU A 86 2.12 -0.54 9.52
C GLU A 86 1.92 -1.03 8.08
N LYS A 87 2.56 -0.34 7.14
CA LYS A 87 2.74 -0.88 5.79
C LYS A 87 3.84 -1.95 5.85
N PHE A 88 3.64 -3.08 5.19
CA PHE A 88 4.64 -4.14 5.14
C PHE A 88 6.01 -3.62 4.69
N ALA A 89 6.04 -2.99 3.52
CA ALA A 89 7.25 -2.45 2.92
C ALA A 89 6.92 -1.32 1.95
N SER A 90 7.95 -0.59 1.57
CA SER A 90 7.93 0.40 0.48
C SER A 90 9.18 0.25 -0.39
N PHE A 91 9.11 0.66 -1.65
CA PHE A 91 10.31 0.75 -2.47
C PHE A 91 11.28 1.76 -1.87
N ARG A 92 12.54 1.39 -1.75
CA ARG A 92 13.59 2.34 -1.40
C ARG A 92 13.76 3.31 -2.56
N ASN A 93 13.61 4.59 -2.25
CA ASN A 93 13.76 5.66 -3.22
C ASN A 93 15.15 6.27 -3.05
N PRO A 94 16.12 5.93 -3.92
CA PRO A 94 17.45 6.54 -3.87
C PRO A 94 17.35 8.05 -3.94
N VAL A 95 18.26 8.73 -3.23
CA VAL A 95 18.26 10.18 -3.16
C VAL A 95 18.99 10.74 -4.39
N VAL A 96 18.27 10.90 -5.49
CA VAL A 96 18.81 11.47 -6.73
C VAL A 96 18.30 12.90 -6.90
N VAL A 97 19.21 13.83 -7.09
CA VAL A 97 18.90 15.24 -7.31
C VAL A 97 18.28 15.41 -8.69
N LYS A 98 17.07 15.96 -8.75
CA LYS A 98 16.43 16.38 -10.00
C LYS A 98 16.87 17.79 -10.36
N GLU A 99 16.87 18.68 -9.37
CA GLU A 99 17.25 20.09 -9.55
C GLU A 99 17.75 20.68 -8.22
N ALA A 100 18.79 21.49 -8.27
CA ALA A 100 19.22 22.31 -7.14
C ALA A 100 18.60 23.72 -7.25
N ILE A 101 17.94 24.16 -6.17
CA ILE A 101 17.14 25.40 -6.13
C ILE A 101 18.04 26.59 -5.82
N LYS A 102 17.97 27.65 -6.64
CA LYS A 102 18.75 28.87 -6.45
C LYS A 102 18.56 29.51 -5.06
N GLY A 103 19.63 30.01 -4.48
CA GLY A 103 19.61 30.65 -3.16
C GLY A 103 19.59 29.66 -1.99
N ASN A 104 19.99 28.43 -2.21
CA ASN A 104 20.07 27.39 -1.18
C ASN A 104 21.43 26.68 -1.20
N GLY A 105 21.79 26.06 -0.09
CA GLY A 105 23.12 25.50 0.12
C GLY A 105 23.55 24.43 -0.90
N ALA A 106 22.62 23.70 -1.49
CA ALA A 106 22.93 22.69 -2.48
C ALA A 106 23.56 23.26 -3.77
N ILE A 107 23.00 24.35 -4.30
CA ILE A 107 23.54 24.97 -5.52
C ILE A 107 24.86 25.66 -5.25
N GLU A 108 25.00 26.30 -4.06
CA GLU A 108 26.24 26.94 -3.64
C GLU A 108 27.37 25.91 -3.45
N ALA A 109 27.03 24.72 -3.01
CA ALA A 109 27.94 23.57 -2.88
C ALA A 109 28.23 22.85 -4.20
N GLY A 110 27.61 23.27 -5.31
CA GLY A 110 27.82 22.69 -6.64
C GLY A 110 27.10 21.39 -6.91
N LEU A 111 26.05 21.05 -6.16
CA LEU A 111 25.19 19.89 -6.47
C LEU A 111 24.40 20.16 -7.77
N GLN A 112 24.26 19.12 -8.59
CA GLN A 112 23.66 19.17 -9.92
C GLN A 112 22.60 18.08 -10.11
N SER A 113 21.80 18.23 -11.16
CA SER A 113 20.88 17.20 -11.59
C SER A 113 21.62 15.90 -11.92
N GLY A 114 21.10 14.77 -11.45
CA GLY A 114 21.70 13.44 -11.61
C GLY A 114 22.62 13.02 -10.45
N ASP A 115 23.01 13.92 -9.55
CA ASP A 115 23.80 13.54 -8.37
C ASP A 115 23.03 12.56 -7.50
N SER A 116 23.63 11.41 -7.20
CA SER A 116 23.08 10.41 -6.30
C SER A 116 23.70 10.55 -4.91
N LEU A 117 22.95 11.09 -3.97
CA LEU A 117 23.43 11.31 -2.61
C LEU A 117 23.46 10.00 -1.84
N THR A 118 24.58 9.66 -1.20
CA THR A 118 24.80 8.36 -0.55
C THR A 118 25.11 8.46 0.94
N ALA A 119 25.66 9.59 1.42
CA ALA A 119 25.89 9.78 2.85
C ALA A 119 25.81 11.25 3.25
N ILE A 120 25.48 11.49 4.52
CA ILE A 120 25.56 12.80 5.21
C ILE A 120 26.41 12.65 6.45
N ASN A 121 27.49 13.42 6.55
CA ASN A 121 28.47 13.33 7.64
C ASN A 121 28.96 11.90 7.87
N GLY A 122 29.19 11.13 6.80
CA GLY A 122 29.63 9.75 6.83
C GLY A 122 28.55 8.72 7.20
N LYS A 123 27.31 9.15 7.49
CA LYS A 123 26.17 8.24 7.71
C LYS A 123 25.47 7.97 6.38
N ALA A 124 25.31 6.71 6.02
CA ALA A 124 24.63 6.31 4.79
C ALA A 124 23.17 6.81 4.73
N ILE A 125 22.74 7.25 3.55
CA ILE A 125 21.39 7.69 3.24
C ILE A 125 20.79 6.83 2.12
N PRO A 126 20.37 5.60 2.43
CA PRO A 126 19.85 4.68 1.44
C PRO A 126 18.52 5.12 0.82
N ASP A 127 17.81 6.05 1.46
CA ASP A 127 16.50 6.54 1.04
C ASP A 127 16.20 7.97 1.56
N ILE A 128 15.11 8.53 1.05
CA ILE A 128 14.67 9.89 1.37
C ILE A 128 14.32 10.09 2.86
N PRO A 129 13.58 9.19 3.54
CA PRO A 129 13.27 9.36 4.96
C PRO A 129 14.51 9.55 5.83
N ILE A 130 15.52 8.69 5.65
CA ILE A 130 16.78 8.77 6.41
C ILE A 130 17.53 10.07 6.10
N MET A 131 17.55 10.49 4.82
CA MET A 131 18.10 11.80 4.47
C MET A 131 17.43 12.93 5.23
N LEU A 132 16.09 12.96 5.24
CA LEU A 132 15.31 14.02 5.90
C LEU A 132 15.59 14.06 7.40
N ASP A 133 15.70 12.90 8.06
CA ASP A 133 16.02 12.81 9.49
C ASP A 133 17.40 13.36 9.79
N LEU A 134 18.42 13.00 9.01
CA LEU A 134 19.79 13.51 9.18
C LEU A 134 19.88 15.01 8.92
N LEU A 135 19.17 15.53 7.93
CA LEU A 135 19.10 16.96 7.69
C LEU A 135 18.40 17.72 8.83
N ASN A 136 17.29 17.15 9.36
CA ASN A 136 16.59 17.72 10.52
C ASN A 136 17.45 17.79 11.78
N GLN A 137 18.32 16.80 12.02
CA GLN A 137 19.27 16.80 13.14
C GLN A 137 20.38 17.88 12.97
N ASN A 138 20.58 18.38 11.75
CA ASN A 138 21.64 19.33 11.40
C ASN A 138 21.12 20.69 10.94
N LYS A 139 19.92 21.10 11.34
CA LYS A 139 19.33 22.41 11.00
C LYS A 139 20.27 23.56 11.32
N GLY A 140 20.44 24.48 10.38
CA GLY A 140 21.28 25.67 10.52
C GLY A 140 22.80 25.40 10.55
N LYS A 141 23.22 24.18 10.20
CA LYS A 141 24.64 23.78 10.17
C LYS A 141 25.05 23.38 8.75
N ASN A 142 26.35 23.37 8.50
CA ASN A 142 26.88 22.72 7.31
C ASN A 142 27.05 21.23 7.54
N VAL A 143 26.73 20.46 6.51
CA VAL A 143 26.91 19.00 6.48
C VAL A 143 27.81 18.62 5.31
N ASN A 144 28.62 17.57 5.49
CA ASN A 144 29.37 17.00 4.38
C ASN A 144 28.48 15.94 3.70
N ILE A 145 28.16 16.16 2.43
CA ILE A 145 27.36 15.24 1.62
C ILE A 145 28.29 14.48 0.69
N THR A 146 28.26 13.16 0.77
CA THR A 146 28.89 12.27 -0.21
C THR A 146 27.88 11.91 -1.29
N PHE A 147 28.28 12.02 -2.54
CA PHE A 147 27.41 11.73 -3.69
C PHE A 147 28.21 11.15 -4.86
N TYR A 148 27.52 10.45 -5.75
CA TYR A 148 28.07 9.98 -7.01
C TYR A 148 27.60 10.86 -8.16
N ARG A 149 28.56 11.29 -9.00
CA ARG A 149 28.35 11.98 -10.26
C ARG A 149 29.15 11.28 -11.35
N ASP A 150 28.48 10.86 -12.42
CA ASP A 150 29.11 10.14 -13.54
C ASP A 150 29.93 8.92 -13.09
N GLY A 151 29.45 8.21 -12.06
CA GLY A 151 30.13 7.04 -11.49
C GLY A 151 31.30 7.34 -10.56
N GLN A 152 31.62 8.61 -10.30
CA GLN A 152 32.69 9.03 -9.40
C GLN A 152 32.14 9.54 -8.08
N GLU A 153 32.73 9.11 -6.97
CA GLU A 153 32.41 9.59 -5.64
C GLU A 153 32.99 10.99 -5.41
N GLN A 154 32.15 11.89 -4.95
CA GLN A 154 32.49 13.26 -4.64
C GLN A 154 31.91 13.67 -3.28
N ASN A 155 32.45 14.74 -2.71
CA ASN A 155 32.01 15.30 -1.44
C ASN A 155 31.79 16.81 -1.58
N ALA A 156 30.75 17.34 -0.93
CA ALA A 156 30.48 18.75 -0.87
C ALA A 156 30.00 19.17 0.52
N SER A 157 30.44 20.34 0.98
CA SER A 157 29.91 20.95 2.20
C SER A 157 28.69 21.78 1.86
N VAL A 158 27.53 21.36 2.38
CA VAL A 158 26.22 21.91 2.06
C VAL A 158 25.60 22.55 3.29
N ALA A 159 25.14 23.78 3.18
CA ALA A 159 24.40 24.46 4.24
C ALA A 159 22.96 23.92 4.35
N VAL A 160 22.58 23.52 5.55
CA VAL A 160 21.20 23.12 5.87
C VAL A 160 20.47 24.34 6.43
N ASP A 161 19.32 24.67 5.88
CA ASP A 161 18.52 25.80 6.36
C ASP A 161 17.87 25.53 7.73
N LYS A 162 17.18 26.56 8.29
CA LYS A 162 16.47 26.45 9.59
C LYS A 162 15.31 25.44 9.57
N ASN A 163 14.84 25.05 8.38
CA ASN A 163 13.75 24.10 8.18
C ASN A 163 14.26 22.66 7.93
N GLY A 164 15.58 22.46 7.92
CA GLY A 164 16.18 21.15 7.63
C GLY A 164 16.24 20.82 6.13
N LYS A 165 16.32 21.85 5.28
CA LYS A 165 16.40 21.68 3.84
C LYS A 165 17.73 22.16 3.28
N ILE A 166 18.17 21.53 2.22
CA ILE A 166 19.38 21.92 1.47
C ILE A 166 19.04 22.57 0.13
N GLY A 167 17.74 22.59 -0.24
CA GLY A 167 17.26 23.22 -1.48
C GLY A 167 17.48 22.36 -2.72
N ILE A 168 17.06 21.12 -2.69
CA ILE A 168 16.98 20.23 -3.86
C ILE A 168 15.55 19.78 -4.11
N SER A 169 15.20 19.56 -5.37
CA SER A 169 14.11 18.69 -5.74
C SER A 169 14.65 17.30 -6.07
N LEU A 170 13.88 16.26 -5.75
CA LEU A 170 14.29 14.87 -5.91
C LEU A 170 13.66 14.27 -7.15
N THR A 171 14.41 13.38 -7.80
CA THR A 171 13.92 12.61 -8.93
C THR A 171 12.86 11.60 -8.44
N PRO A 172 11.64 11.62 -8.99
CA PRO A 172 10.61 10.65 -8.64
C PRO A 172 11.03 9.23 -8.93
N ILE A 173 10.57 8.28 -8.12
CA ILE A 173 10.94 6.85 -8.23
C ILE A 173 10.65 6.25 -9.61
N TYR A 174 9.59 6.68 -10.27
CA TYR A 174 9.21 6.22 -11.60
C TYR A 174 10.11 6.76 -12.74
N GLU A 175 10.91 7.80 -12.46
CA GLU A 175 11.97 8.29 -13.35
C GLU A 175 13.29 7.54 -13.11
N ILE A 176 13.50 7.03 -11.90
CA ILE A 176 14.71 6.25 -11.52
C ILE A 176 14.57 4.80 -11.97
N TYR A 177 13.41 4.20 -11.72
CA TYR A 177 13.14 2.80 -12.05
C TYR A 177 12.12 2.69 -13.19
N PRO A 178 12.45 1.98 -14.27
CA PRO A 178 11.53 1.84 -15.38
C PRO A 178 10.28 1.06 -14.98
N LEU A 179 9.13 1.70 -15.13
CA LEU A 179 7.84 1.05 -15.02
C LEU A 179 7.59 0.15 -16.22
N VAL A 180 6.93 -0.96 -15.97
CA VAL A 180 6.38 -1.80 -17.04
C VAL A 180 4.91 -1.44 -17.19
N THR A 181 4.53 -0.99 -18.38
CA THR A 181 3.12 -0.72 -18.72
C THR A 181 2.64 -1.77 -19.72
N LYS A 182 1.64 -2.53 -19.32
CA LYS A 182 0.93 -3.44 -20.22
C LYS A 182 -0.24 -2.68 -20.84
N HIS A 183 -0.23 -2.54 -22.14
CA HIS A 183 -1.36 -2.02 -22.90
C HIS A 183 -2.22 -3.17 -23.40
N PHE A 184 -3.52 -2.98 -23.37
CA PHE A 184 -4.51 -3.97 -23.81
C PHE A 184 -5.35 -3.37 -24.92
N GLY A 185 -5.58 -4.14 -25.98
CA GLY A 185 -6.54 -3.79 -27.02
C GLY A 185 -7.96 -3.68 -26.44
N PHE A 186 -8.85 -3.03 -27.19
CA PHE A 186 -10.24 -2.84 -26.75
C PHE A 186 -10.89 -4.17 -26.32
N TRP A 187 -10.84 -5.19 -27.17
CA TRP A 187 -11.42 -6.50 -26.87
C TRP A 187 -10.71 -7.28 -25.77
N GLU A 188 -9.39 -7.14 -25.67
CA GLU A 188 -8.58 -7.77 -24.62
C GLU A 188 -8.86 -7.18 -23.23
N SER A 189 -9.31 -5.94 -23.18
CA SER A 189 -9.61 -5.25 -21.92
C SER A 189 -10.77 -5.88 -21.15
N PHE A 190 -11.72 -6.50 -21.83
CA PHE A 190 -12.89 -7.12 -21.19
C PHE A 190 -12.48 -8.32 -20.35
N PRO A 191 -11.84 -9.38 -20.88
CA PRO A 191 -11.45 -10.53 -20.06
C PRO A 191 -10.44 -10.14 -18.97
N VAL A 192 -9.52 -9.21 -19.23
CA VAL A 192 -8.57 -8.70 -18.22
C VAL A 192 -9.30 -7.95 -17.11
N GLY A 193 -10.26 -7.08 -17.46
CA GLY A 193 -11.06 -6.35 -16.48
C GLY A 193 -11.91 -7.29 -15.59
N ILE A 194 -12.55 -8.28 -16.20
CA ILE A 194 -13.33 -9.30 -15.51
C ILE A 194 -12.43 -10.10 -14.56
N SER A 195 -11.29 -10.58 -15.04
CA SER A 195 -10.31 -11.31 -14.22
C SER A 195 -9.82 -10.48 -13.03
N LYS A 196 -9.53 -9.19 -13.25
CA LYS A 196 -9.13 -8.25 -12.20
C LYS A 196 -10.25 -8.05 -11.16
N GLY A 197 -11.50 -7.92 -11.63
CA GLY A 197 -12.67 -7.83 -10.77
C GLY A 197 -12.83 -9.05 -9.86
N PHE A 198 -12.73 -10.26 -10.43
CA PHE A 198 -12.78 -11.51 -9.65
C PHE A 198 -11.59 -11.65 -8.69
N SER A 199 -10.39 -11.27 -9.10
CA SER A 199 -9.22 -11.26 -8.20
C SER A 199 -9.43 -10.31 -7.02
N THR A 200 -9.91 -9.09 -7.28
CA THR A 200 -10.24 -8.10 -6.26
C THR A 200 -11.28 -8.64 -5.28
N LEU A 201 -12.35 -9.24 -5.80
CA LEU A 201 -13.40 -9.85 -4.98
C LEU A 201 -12.85 -10.99 -4.13
N LYS A 202 -12.07 -11.89 -4.72
CA LYS A 202 -11.43 -13.01 -3.99
C LYS A 202 -10.54 -12.49 -2.84
N SER A 203 -9.76 -11.46 -3.11
CA SER A 203 -8.90 -10.82 -2.13
C SER A 203 -9.73 -10.23 -0.98
N TYR A 204 -10.79 -9.50 -1.32
CA TYR A 204 -11.69 -8.90 -0.33
C TYR A 204 -12.38 -9.96 0.55
N VAL A 205 -12.88 -11.04 -0.05
CA VAL A 205 -13.48 -12.17 0.70
C VAL A 205 -12.46 -12.83 1.63
N SER A 206 -11.23 -13.02 1.15
CA SER A 206 -10.14 -13.56 1.99
C SER A 206 -9.83 -12.66 3.19
N ASP A 207 -9.95 -11.33 3.03
CA ASP A 207 -9.66 -10.38 4.09
C ASP A 207 -10.79 -10.29 5.13
N LEU A 208 -12.02 -10.71 4.81
CA LEU A 208 -13.14 -10.71 5.76
C LEU A 208 -12.84 -11.53 7.03
N LYS A 209 -12.01 -12.58 6.92
CA LYS A 209 -11.60 -13.36 8.09
C LYS A 209 -10.93 -12.52 9.18
N TYR A 210 -10.24 -11.43 8.79
CA TYR A 210 -9.55 -10.56 9.73
C TYR A 210 -10.50 -9.62 10.48
N ILE A 211 -11.68 -9.30 9.92
CA ILE A 211 -12.68 -8.42 10.56
C ILE A 211 -13.14 -8.98 11.92
N PHE A 212 -13.17 -10.31 12.04
CA PHE A 212 -13.56 -10.99 13.27
C PHE A 212 -12.44 -11.07 14.32
N THR A 213 -11.28 -10.49 14.06
CA THR A 213 -10.18 -10.36 15.02
C THR A 213 -10.23 -8.97 15.67
N LYS A 214 -9.60 -8.83 16.84
CA LYS A 214 -9.53 -7.55 17.55
C LYS A 214 -8.79 -6.49 16.72
N GLU A 215 -7.70 -6.88 16.10
CA GLU A 215 -6.84 -6.05 15.27
C GLU A 215 -7.59 -5.59 14.01
N GLY A 216 -8.25 -6.51 13.33
CA GLY A 216 -9.05 -6.21 12.14
C GLY A 216 -10.28 -5.36 12.46
N ALA A 217 -11.00 -5.63 13.54
CA ALA A 217 -12.12 -4.79 13.97
C ALA A 217 -11.67 -3.34 14.23
N ASN A 218 -10.54 -3.15 14.92
CA ASN A 218 -9.97 -1.84 15.16
C ASN A 218 -9.46 -1.15 13.87
N SER A 219 -9.21 -1.90 12.80
CA SER A 219 -8.78 -1.35 11.50
C SER A 219 -9.95 -0.95 10.60
N LEU A 220 -11.19 -1.31 10.95
CA LEU A 220 -12.37 -0.91 10.20
C LEU A 220 -12.45 0.61 10.09
N GLY A 221 -12.53 1.09 8.85
CA GLY A 221 -12.70 2.50 8.54
C GLY A 221 -14.12 2.82 8.06
N GLY A 222 -14.55 4.02 8.33
CA GLY A 222 -15.80 4.59 7.86
C GLY A 222 -15.62 5.48 6.62
N PHE A 223 -16.45 6.49 6.49
CA PHE A 223 -16.42 7.42 5.35
C PHE A 223 -15.11 8.21 5.23
N GLY A 224 -14.48 8.56 6.36
CA GLY A 224 -13.19 9.25 6.38
C GLY A 224 -12.09 8.40 5.77
N THR A 225 -12.02 7.12 6.15
CA THR A 225 -11.07 6.15 5.58
C THR A 225 -11.32 5.96 4.08
N ILE A 226 -12.60 5.81 3.64
CA ILE A 226 -12.93 5.68 2.21
C ILE A 226 -12.49 6.94 1.46
N GLY A 227 -12.73 8.13 2.01
CA GLY A 227 -12.29 9.39 1.41
C GLY A 227 -10.77 9.49 1.27
N SER A 228 -10.02 8.97 2.23
CA SER A 228 -8.55 9.00 2.23
C SER A 228 -7.90 8.11 1.17
N ILE A 229 -8.64 7.16 0.59
CA ILE A 229 -8.15 6.30 -0.51
C ILE A 229 -8.06 7.09 -1.82
N PHE A 230 -8.85 8.15 -1.98
CA PHE A 230 -8.77 9.01 -3.16
C PHE A 230 -7.52 9.89 -3.11
N PRO A 231 -6.82 10.07 -4.26
CA PRO A 231 -5.65 10.93 -4.30
C PRO A 231 -6.02 12.40 -4.02
N PRO A 232 -5.12 13.18 -3.37
CA PRO A 232 -5.39 14.58 -3.02
C PRO A 232 -5.47 15.49 -4.24
N VAL A 233 -4.95 15.04 -5.38
CA VAL A 233 -5.03 15.73 -6.67
C VAL A 233 -5.90 14.92 -7.60
N TRP A 234 -6.78 15.60 -8.37
CA TRP A 234 -7.68 14.92 -9.29
C TRP A 234 -6.94 14.06 -10.31
N ASN A 235 -7.30 12.79 -10.36
CA ASN A 235 -6.74 11.80 -11.30
C ASN A 235 -7.88 10.92 -11.85
N TRP A 236 -8.12 11.01 -13.14
CA TRP A 236 -9.20 10.26 -13.80
C TRP A 236 -9.04 8.75 -13.72
N GLN A 237 -7.82 8.25 -13.82
CA GLN A 237 -7.56 6.81 -13.70
C GLN A 237 -7.91 6.32 -12.29
N ALA A 238 -7.39 7.00 -11.26
CA ALA A 238 -7.68 6.67 -9.87
C ALA A 238 -9.18 6.77 -9.56
N PHE A 239 -9.87 7.79 -10.10
CA PHE A 239 -11.31 7.92 -9.94
C PHE A 239 -12.08 6.70 -10.48
N TRP A 240 -11.78 6.27 -11.69
CA TRP A 240 -12.46 5.12 -12.28
C TRP A 240 -12.07 3.80 -11.62
N GLU A 241 -10.81 3.64 -11.19
CA GLU A 241 -10.35 2.47 -10.44
C GLU A 241 -11.06 2.37 -9.08
N MET A 242 -11.18 3.48 -8.34
CA MET A 242 -11.91 3.53 -7.07
C MET A 242 -13.41 3.29 -7.25
N THR A 243 -14.01 3.87 -8.29
CA THR A 243 -15.42 3.63 -8.61
C THR A 243 -15.69 2.15 -8.91
N ALA A 244 -14.82 1.52 -9.70
CA ALA A 244 -14.92 0.10 -10.00
C ALA A 244 -14.75 -0.76 -8.73
N PHE A 245 -13.77 -0.44 -7.90
CA PHE A 245 -13.51 -1.12 -6.64
C PHE A 245 -14.71 -1.05 -5.68
N LEU A 246 -15.23 0.15 -5.45
CA LEU A 246 -16.41 0.35 -4.59
C LEU A 246 -17.66 -0.34 -5.15
N SER A 247 -17.84 -0.35 -6.49
CA SER A 247 -18.95 -1.04 -7.13
C SER A 247 -18.87 -2.56 -6.93
N ILE A 248 -17.68 -3.15 -7.03
CA ILE A 248 -17.48 -4.60 -6.79
C ILE A 248 -17.78 -4.94 -5.33
N ILE A 249 -17.30 -4.14 -4.38
CA ILE A 249 -17.56 -4.34 -2.95
C ILE A 249 -19.05 -4.22 -2.66
N LEU A 250 -19.71 -3.18 -3.18
CA LEU A 250 -21.14 -2.95 -2.98
C LEU A 250 -21.99 -4.11 -3.55
N ALA A 251 -21.64 -4.57 -4.76
CA ALA A 251 -22.30 -5.73 -5.36
C ALA A 251 -22.13 -6.99 -4.50
N PHE A 252 -20.92 -7.23 -4.00
CA PHE A 252 -20.64 -8.35 -3.12
C PHE A 252 -21.43 -8.27 -1.79
N MET A 253 -21.43 -7.11 -1.14
CA MET A 253 -22.17 -6.90 0.11
C MET A 253 -23.65 -7.14 -0.10
N ASN A 254 -24.22 -6.72 -1.23
CA ASN A 254 -25.62 -6.95 -1.54
C ASN A 254 -25.99 -8.43 -1.84
N ILE A 255 -25.01 -9.26 -2.22
CA ILE A 255 -25.23 -10.70 -2.42
C ILE A 255 -25.23 -11.45 -1.07
N LEU A 256 -24.61 -10.90 -0.02
CA LEU A 256 -24.59 -11.59 1.28
C LEU A 256 -25.99 -11.82 1.83
N PRO A 257 -26.24 -13.00 2.46
CA PRO A 257 -27.56 -13.35 2.99
C PRO A 257 -27.86 -12.62 4.31
N ILE A 258 -27.67 -11.30 4.30
CA ILE A 258 -27.93 -10.43 5.47
C ILE A 258 -29.31 -9.82 5.29
N PRO A 259 -30.27 -10.06 6.19
CA PRO A 259 -31.53 -9.34 6.17
C PRO A 259 -31.30 -7.83 6.20
N ALA A 260 -32.09 -7.07 5.44
CA ALA A 260 -31.92 -5.65 5.12
C ALA A 260 -31.04 -5.35 3.89
N LEU A 261 -30.31 -6.32 3.33
CA LEU A 261 -29.67 -6.25 2.02
C LEU A 261 -30.44 -7.10 1.00
N ASP A 262 -30.18 -6.87 -0.30
CA ASP A 262 -30.87 -7.58 -1.39
C ASP A 262 -30.70 -9.10 -1.29
N GLY A 263 -29.53 -9.59 -0.89
CA GLY A 263 -29.27 -11.01 -0.67
C GLY A 263 -30.11 -11.65 0.42
N GLY A 264 -30.52 -10.88 1.43
CA GLY A 264 -31.48 -11.35 2.43
C GLY A 264 -32.88 -11.59 1.82
N HIS A 265 -33.32 -10.73 0.94
CA HIS A 265 -34.58 -10.94 0.21
C HIS A 265 -34.50 -12.15 -0.73
N VAL A 266 -33.39 -12.34 -1.43
CA VAL A 266 -33.14 -13.54 -2.26
C VAL A 266 -33.19 -14.82 -1.40
N LEU A 267 -32.62 -14.77 -0.18
CA LEU A 267 -32.68 -15.90 0.76
C LEU A 267 -34.12 -16.27 1.13
N PHE A 268 -34.98 -15.29 1.43
CA PHE A 268 -36.39 -15.52 1.71
C PHE A 268 -37.14 -16.08 0.51
N LEU A 269 -36.86 -15.59 -0.70
CA LEU A 269 -37.43 -16.12 -1.93
C LEU A 269 -37.00 -17.58 -2.19
N LEU A 270 -35.71 -17.88 -1.99
CA LEU A 270 -35.20 -19.27 -2.05
C LEU A 270 -35.90 -20.18 -1.07
N TYR A 271 -36.10 -19.72 0.18
CA TYR A 271 -36.90 -20.50 1.15
C TYR A 271 -38.32 -20.76 0.65
N GLU A 272 -38.99 -19.75 0.09
CA GLU A 272 -40.37 -19.90 -0.46
C GLU A 272 -40.41 -20.93 -1.58
N VAL A 273 -39.45 -20.92 -2.50
CA VAL A 273 -39.34 -21.87 -3.60
C VAL A 273 -39.11 -23.31 -3.09
N ILE A 274 -38.17 -23.48 -2.15
CA ILE A 274 -37.78 -24.80 -1.66
C ILE A 274 -38.86 -25.38 -0.72
N ALA A 275 -39.34 -24.56 0.23
CA ALA A 275 -40.32 -24.98 1.21
C ALA A 275 -41.77 -24.96 0.68
N ARG A 276 -41.97 -24.41 -0.54
CA ARG A 276 -43.29 -24.21 -1.19
C ARG A 276 -44.32 -23.51 -0.29
N ARG A 277 -43.85 -22.65 0.60
CA ARG A 277 -44.67 -21.82 1.49
C ARG A 277 -43.94 -20.53 1.82
N LYS A 278 -44.72 -19.44 2.02
CA LYS A 278 -44.17 -18.14 2.41
C LYS A 278 -43.53 -18.22 3.80
N PRO A 279 -42.39 -17.55 4.04
CA PRO A 279 -41.86 -17.32 5.38
C PRO A 279 -42.92 -16.59 6.24
N ASN A 280 -42.83 -16.75 7.56
CA ASN A 280 -43.69 -16.01 8.47
C ASN A 280 -43.35 -14.50 8.41
N GLU A 281 -44.36 -13.66 8.20
CA GLU A 281 -44.20 -12.22 8.06
C GLU A 281 -43.49 -11.57 9.25
N LYS A 282 -43.87 -11.96 10.48
CA LYS A 282 -43.20 -11.46 11.71
C LYS A 282 -41.72 -11.87 11.77
N PHE A 283 -41.40 -13.09 11.30
CA PHE A 283 -40.03 -13.55 11.24
C PHE A 283 -39.22 -12.71 10.26
N MET A 284 -39.74 -12.40 9.08
CA MET A 284 -39.10 -11.56 8.09
C MET A 284 -38.88 -10.12 8.63
N GLU A 285 -39.91 -9.58 9.30
CA GLU A 285 -39.84 -8.25 9.91
C GLU A 285 -38.74 -8.16 10.99
N TYR A 286 -38.72 -9.13 11.93
CA TYR A 286 -37.69 -9.17 12.97
C TYR A 286 -36.29 -9.40 12.40
N ALA A 287 -36.14 -10.26 11.39
CA ALA A 287 -34.89 -10.48 10.71
C ALA A 287 -34.38 -9.20 10.05
N GLN A 288 -35.27 -8.45 9.36
CA GLN A 288 -34.93 -7.20 8.71
C GLN A 288 -34.54 -6.10 9.72
N ILE A 289 -35.29 -5.95 10.82
CA ILE A 289 -34.96 -5.00 11.89
C ILE A 289 -33.58 -5.35 12.50
N THR A 290 -33.32 -6.64 12.75
CA THR A 290 -32.04 -7.10 13.30
C THR A 290 -30.90 -6.81 12.32
N GLY A 291 -31.10 -7.09 11.04
CA GLY A 291 -30.11 -6.81 9.99
C GLY A 291 -29.80 -5.31 9.89
N MET A 292 -30.83 -4.46 9.91
CA MET A 292 -30.66 -2.99 9.94
C MET A 292 -29.89 -2.53 11.18
N ALA A 293 -30.27 -3.02 12.36
CA ALA A 293 -29.60 -2.65 13.61
C ALA A 293 -28.12 -3.04 13.58
N LEU A 294 -27.77 -4.22 13.03
CA LEU A 294 -26.39 -4.66 12.86
C LEU A 294 -25.64 -3.74 11.90
N LEU A 295 -26.21 -3.40 10.74
CA LEU A 295 -25.58 -2.53 9.76
C LEU A 295 -25.36 -1.12 10.32
N PHE A 296 -26.36 -0.53 11.02
CA PHE A 296 -26.20 0.76 11.67
C PHE A 296 -25.17 0.71 12.79
N GLY A 297 -25.14 -0.35 13.58
CA GLY A 297 -24.12 -0.55 14.61
C GLY A 297 -22.71 -0.59 14.02
N LEU A 298 -22.53 -1.32 12.92
CA LEU A 298 -21.25 -1.37 12.19
C LEU A 298 -20.86 -0.01 11.63
N LEU A 299 -21.82 0.73 11.04
CA LEU A 299 -21.60 2.06 10.50
C LEU A 299 -21.16 3.06 11.59
N ILE A 300 -21.84 3.04 12.74
CA ILE A 300 -21.49 3.90 13.89
C ILE A 300 -20.08 3.52 14.40
N TYR A 301 -19.80 2.24 14.52
CA TYR A 301 -18.50 1.76 14.97
C TYR A 301 -17.36 2.20 14.03
N ALA A 302 -17.52 1.98 12.72
CA ALA A 302 -16.50 2.32 11.73
C ALA A 302 -16.24 3.83 11.66
N ASN A 303 -17.29 4.66 11.67
CA ASN A 303 -17.13 6.13 11.70
C ASN A 303 -16.60 6.62 13.06
N GLY A 304 -16.94 5.95 14.15
CA GLY A 304 -16.36 6.21 15.48
C GLY A 304 -14.85 5.94 15.50
N ASN A 305 -14.41 4.86 14.88
CA ASN A 305 -12.97 4.56 14.71
C ASN A 305 -12.26 5.64 13.89
N ASP A 306 -12.87 6.11 12.80
CA ASP A 306 -12.30 7.19 11.99
C ASP A 306 -12.14 8.46 12.80
N LEU A 307 -13.19 8.85 13.53
CA LEU A 307 -13.17 10.05 14.38
C LEU A 307 -12.10 9.94 15.47
N PHE A 308 -12.02 8.78 16.14
CA PHE A 308 -10.99 8.52 17.14
C PHE A 308 -9.59 8.65 16.59
N ARG A 309 -9.33 8.07 15.41
CA ARG A 309 -8.02 8.19 14.73
C ARG A 309 -7.70 9.61 14.31
N PHE A 310 -8.72 10.38 13.87
CA PHE A 310 -8.53 11.78 13.46
C PHE A 310 -8.18 12.69 14.62
N ILE A 311 -8.75 12.43 15.82
CA ILE A 311 -8.55 13.27 17.00
C ILE A 311 -7.27 12.90 17.76
N PHE A 312 -6.91 11.61 17.85
CA PHE A 312 -5.87 11.11 18.74
C PHE A 312 -4.60 10.57 18.02
N LYS A 313 -4.55 10.64 16.70
CA LYS A 313 -3.36 10.36 15.87
C LYS A 313 -3.04 11.52 14.94
#